data_5272fda92b0a287949ec583cb004fcc6
#
_entry.id   5272fda92b0a287949ec583cb004fcc6
#
_cell.length_a   1.000
_cell.length_b   1.000
_cell.length_c   1.000
_cell.angle_alpha   90.00
_cell.angle_beta   90.00
_cell.angle_gamma   90.00
#
_symmetry.space_group_name_H-M   'P 1'
#
loop_
_entity.id
_entity.type
_entity.pdbx_description
1 polymer ?
#
loop_
_entity_poly.entity_id
_entity_poly.type
_entity_poly.pdbx_seq_one_letter_code
_entity_poly.pdbx_strand_id
1 'polypeptide(L)'
;MIKIRVPATSANMGPGFDSLGVALELYNYITAEETDSGLEIIIRDDTSKFLPQNEKNLIYRCMKEVFDRAGYAPKGLRLILENNIPVTRGLGSSSAGIVGGLYAANCLAGKPFSKDELLGMAVKIEGHADNVTPAMLGGFTVSVMQRDRHHYVCHRLKDDLLFGALIPDFTLATKKARSILPGTVSHRDAAYNAGHSALLAASLISGDYSHIRAAIGDRLHQYYRKTLIPSMDELFNICYRHNALGVYLSGAGPTLIAIIGSENKSFHSEVSRILAQKMQNWHLEILKPDNLGVIEI
;
A
#
# COMPACT_ATOMS: atom_id res chain seq x y z
N MET A 1 -3.10 -16.70 -21.77
CA MET A 1 -3.78 -16.20 -20.54
C MET A 1 -2.77 -16.21 -19.40
N ILE A 2 -2.68 -15.14 -18.67
CA ILE A 2 -1.83 -14.99 -17.46
C ILE A 2 -2.69 -14.54 -16.28
N LYS A 3 -2.30 -14.88 -15.07
CA LYS A 3 -2.93 -14.37 -13.84
C LYS A 3 -1.87 -13.78 -12.94
N ILE A 4 -2.08 -12.52 -12.53
CA ILE A 4 -1.16 -11.74 -11.70
C ILE A 4 -1.80 -11.51 -10.33
N ARG A 5 -1.01 -11.71 -9.28
CA ARG A 5 -1.36 -11.37 -7.90
C ARG A 5 -0.53 -10.18 -7.45
N VAL A 6 -1.18 -9.15 -6.88
CA VAL A 6 -0.52 -7.95 -6.37
C VAL A 6 -0.93 -7.71 -4.93
N PRO A 7 0.02 -7.51 -3.98
CA PRO A 7 -0.30 -7.27 -2.57
C PRO A 7 -0.81 -5.85 -2.32
N ALA A 8 -1.58 -5.71 -1.25
CA ALA A 8 -1.83 -4.42 -0.61
C ALA A 8 -0.54 -3.84 -0.03
N THR A 9 -0.54 -2.53 0.19
CA THR A 9 0.61 -1.85 0.79
C THR A 9 0.17 -0.83 1.82
N SER A 10 1.03 -0.63 2.81
CA SER A 10 0.88 0.43 3.80
C SER A 10 2.11 1.34 3.74
N ALA A 11 1.89 2.61 3.48
CA ALA A 11 2.92 3.62 3.27
C ALA A 11 3.08 4.56 4.45
N ASN A 12 4.13 5.35 4.45
CA ASN A 12 4.55 6.29 5.48
C ASN A 12 4.97 5.63 6.80
N MET A 13 4.30 4.62 7.27
CA MET A 13 4.58 3.87 8.49
C MET A 13 4.89 4.78 9.71
N GLY A 14 4.06 5.82 9.91
CA GLY A 14 4.31 6.87 10.91
C GLY A 14 5.32 7.91 10.39
N PRO A 15 6.57 7.94 10.86
CA PRO A 15 7.49 9.04 10.59
C PRO A 15 8.12 9.02 9.19
N GLY A 16 7.97 7.94 8.43
CA GLY A 16 8.62 7.74 7.12
C GLY A 16 7.83 8.29 5.95
N PHE A 17 7.33 9.52 6.05
CA PHE A 17 6.51 10.17 5.03
C PHE A 17 7.15 10.12 3.65
N ASP A 18 6.39 9.62 2.65
CA ASP A 18 6.80 9.40 1.25
C ASP A 18 8.09 8.54 1.07
N SER A 19 8.50 7.77 2.11
CA SER A 19 9.75 6.99 2.09
C SER A 19 9.60 5.54 2.54
N LEU A 20 8.82 5.28 3.59
CA LEU A 20 8.68 3.93 4.15
C LEU A 20 7.41 3.27 3.66
N GLY A 21 7.51 1.99 3.31
CA GLY A 21 6.36 1.17 2.91
C GLY A 21 6.52 -0.31 3.24
N VAL A 22 5.40 -1.01 3.36
CA VAL A 22 5.37 -2.46 3.57
C VAL A 22 4.27 -3.08 2.72
N ALA A 23 4.56 -4.25 2.14
CA ALA A 23 3.57 -5.07 1.46
C ALA A 23 2.88 -6.02 2.43
N LEU A 24 1.58 -6.25 2.24
CA LEU A 24 0.71 -6.99 3.13
C LEU A 24 -0.08 -8.07 2.37
N GLU A 25 -0.33 -9.22 3.00
CA GLU A 25 -1.05 -10.37 2.43
C GLU A 25 -2.57 -10.12 2.30
N LEU A 26 -2.91 -9.11 1.50
CA LEU A 26 -4.25 -8.85 0.99
C LEU A 26 -4.07 -8.52 -0.50
N TYR A 27 -4.78 -9.20 -1.40
CA TYR A 27 -4.38 -9.22 -2.80
C TYR A 27 -5.48 -8.82 -3.77
N ASN A 28 -5.10 -8.03 -4.78
CA ASN A 28 -5.85 -7.92 -6.02
C ASN A 28 -5.33 -8.94 -7.04
N TYR A 29 -6.22 -9.40 -7.92
CA TYR A 29 -5.88 -10.31 -9.00
C TYR A 29 -6.25 -9.69 -10.35
N ILE A 30 -5.37 -9.85 -11.33
CA ILE A 30 -5.56 -9.42 -12.71
C ILE A 30 -5.33 -10.62 -13.59
N THR A 31 -6.40 -11.07 -14.25
CA THR A 31 -6.26 -12.05 -15.33
C THR A 31 -6.30 -11.31 -16.65
N ALA A 32 -5.32 -11.56 -17.51
CA ALA A 32 -5.22 -10.95 -18.82
C ALA A 32 -4.97 -11.98 -19.90
N GLU A 33 -5.66 -11.85 -21.03
CA GLU A 33 -5.46 -12.67 -22.21
C GLU A 33 -5.63 -11.87 -23.49
N GLU A 34 -4.91 -12.24 -24.53
CA GLU A 34 -5.13 -11.70 -25.86
C GLU A 34 -6.38 -12.30 -26.50
N THR A 35 -7.08 -11.46 -27.26
CA THR A 35 -8.24 -11.84 -28.06
C THR A 35 -8.04 -11.42 -29.52
N ASP A 36 -8.92 -11.87 -30.39
CA ASP A 36 -8.81 -11.55 -31.83
C ASP A 36 -9.08 -10.07 -32.13
N SER A 37 -9.81 -9.38 -31.25
CA SER A 37 -10.13 -7.94 -31.43
C SER A 37 -10.72 -7.32 -30.16
N GLY A 38 -10.62 -5.99 -30.03
CA GLY A 38 -11.34 -5.18 -29.05
C GLY A 38 -10.74 -5.21 -27.63
N LEU A 39 -11.43 -4.51 -26.73
CA LEU A 39 -11.10 -4.45 -25.30
C LEU A 39 -12.32 -4.86 -24.49
N GLU A 40 -12.16 -5.89 -23.67
CA GLU A 40 -13.17 -6.32 -22.69
C GLU A 40 -12.58 -6.26 -21.28
N ILE A 41 -13.22 -5.52 -20.37
CA ILE A 41 -12.83 -5.42 -18.96
C ILE A 41 -13.99 -5.88 -18.10
N ILE A 42 -13.78 -6.95 -17.33
CA ILE A 42 -14.76 -7.54 -16.41
C ILE A 42 -14.25 -7.31 -14.99
N ILE A 43 -15.02 -6.62 -14.15
CA ILE A 43 -14.73 -6.43 -12.72
C ILE A 43 -15.69 -7.32 -11.93
N ARG A 44 -15.16 -8.27 -11.16
CA ARG A 44 -15.92 -9.33 -10.48
C ARG A 44 -16.39 -8.98 -9.06
N ASP A 45 -16.20 -7.73 -8.65
CA ASP A 45 -16.53 -7.25 -7.30
C ASP A 45 -17.35 -5.95 -7.36
N ASP A 46 -17.75 -5.44 -6.20
CA ASP A 46 -18.60 -4.24 -6.10
C ASP A 46 -17.94 -2.96 -6.64
N THR A 47 -16.64 -2.96 -6.90
CA THR A 47 -15.96 -1.81 -7.50
C THR A 47 -16.34 -1.59 -8.96
N SER A 48 -16.99 -2.57 -9.59
CA SER A 48 -17.58 -2.46 -10.93
C SER A 48 -18.56 -1.29 -11.06
N LYS A 49 -19.15 -0.85 -9.95
CA LYS A 49 -20.12 0.26 -9.89
C LYS A 49 -19.49 1.63 -10.14
N PHE A 50 -18.17 1.77 -9.96
CA PHE A 50 -17.48 3.07 -10.06
C PHE A 50 -16.12 3.03 -10.76
N LEU A 51 -15.52 1.88 -10.97
CA LEU A 51 -14.29 1.78 -11.77
C LEU A 51 -14.61 1.65 -13.25
N PRO A 52 -13.90 2.37 -14.14
CA PRO A 52 -14.12 2.30 -15.57
C PRO A 52 -13.87 0.89 -16.14
N GLN A 53 -14.77 0.43 -17.02
CA GLN A 53 -14.64 -0.84 -17.77
C GLN A 53 -14.35 -0.58 -19.26
N ASN A 54 -13.50 0.42 -19.53
CA ASN A 54 -13.09 0.85 -20.86
C ASN A 54 -11.65 1.36 -20.83
N GLU A 55 -11.19 2.00 -21.89
CA GLU A 55 -9.83 2.53 -22.04
C GLU A 55 -9.39 3.54 -20.94
N LYS A 56 -10.32 4.10 -20.17
CA LYS A 56 -10.00 4.95 -19.01
C LYS A 56 -9.59 4.16 -17.77
N ASN A 57 -9.71 2.83 -17.79
CA ASN A 57 -9.29 1.99 -16.66
C ASN A 57 -7.79 2.15 -16.40
N LEU A 58 -7.43 2.33 -15.13
CA LEU A 58 -6.03 2.58 -14.72
C LEU A 58 -5.11 1.41 -15.10
N ILE A 59 -5.56 0.17 -14.85
CA ILE A 59 -4.80 -1.04 -15.16
C ILE A 59 -4.51 -1.11 -16.66
N TYR A 60 -5.54 -0.93 -17.50
CA TYR A 60 -5.37 -0.93 -18.95
C TYR A 60 -4.41 0.17 -19.43
N ARG A 61 -4.50 1.38 -18.88
CA ARG A 61 -3.58 2.48 -19.21
C ARG A 61 -2.13 2.15 -18.86
N CYS A 62 -1.91 1.50 -17.72
CA CYS A 62 -0.58 1.04 -17.34
C CYS A 62 -0.08 -0.08 -18.26
N MET A 63 -0.96 -1.01 -18.67
CA MET A 63 -0.62 -2.02 -19.67
C MET A 63 -0.20 -1.40 -20.99
N LYS A 64 -0.96 -0.39 -21.46
CA LYS A 64 -0.64 0.31 -22.70
C LYS A 64 0.74 0.98 -22.65
N GLU A 65 1.15 1.58 -21.55
CA GLU A 65 2.48 2.17 -21.38
C GLU A 65 3.60 1.16 -21.64
N VAL A 66 3.44 -0.09 -21.15
CA VAL A 66 4.41 -1.17 -21.39
C VAL A 66 4.35 -1.64 -22.83
N PHE A 67 3.17 -1.83 -23.40
CA PHE A 67 3.01 -2.28 -24.78
C PHE A 67 3.63 -1.29 -25.77
N ASP A 68 3.37 0.02 -25.59
CA ASP A 68 3.91 1.08 -26.43
C ASP A 68 5.46 1.09 -26.38
N ARG A 69 6.06 0.91 -25.19
CA ARG A 69 7.53 0.86 -25.02
C ARG A 69 8.17 -0.43 -25.56
N ALA A 70 7.46 -1.53 -25.47
CA ALA A 70 7.93 -2.83 -25.97
C ALA A 70 7.76 -2.99 -27.49
N GLY A 71 7.06 -2.06 -28.16
CA GLY A 71 6.65 -2.23 -29.55
C GLY A 71 5.68 -3.40 -29.73
N TYR A 72 4.92 -3.74 -28.71
CA TYR A 72 3.99 -4.87 -28.68
C TYR A 72 2.56 -4.37 -28.87
N ALA A 73 1.82 -4.93 -29.80
CA ALA A 73 0.45 -4.50 -30.13
C ALA A 73 -0.51 -5.71 -30.15
N PRO A 74 -1.15 -6.07 -29.04
CA PRO A 74 -2.17 -7.12 -29.04
C PRO A 74 -3.36 -6.72 -29.92
N LYS A 75 -3.91 -7.67 -30.69
CA LYS A 75 -5.09 -7.44 -31.55
C LYS A 75 -6.33 -7.09 -30.76
N GLY A 76 -6.48 -7.68 -29.60
CA GLY A 76 -7.50 -7.43 -28.61
C GLY A 76 -7.05 -7.90 -27.23
N LEU A 77 -7.76 -7.47 -26.19
CA LEU A 77 -7.40 -7.76 -24.80
C LEU A 77 -8.66 -7.98 -23.97
N ARG A 78 -8.67 -9.08 -23.21
CA ARG A 78 -9.64 -9.32 -22.14
C ARG A 78 -8.96 -9.21 -20.79
N LEU A 79 -9.51 -8.41 -19.88
CA LEU A 79 -9.07 -8.26 -18.50
C LEU A 79 -10.18 -8.70 -17.55
N ILE A 80 -9.83 -9.55 -16.57
CA ILE A 80 -10.71 -9.90 -15.46
C ILE A 80 -10.03 -9.40 -14.17
N LEU A 81 -10.71 -8.52 -13.44
CA LEU A 81 -10.21 -7.83 -12.25
C LEU A 81 -10.97 -8.30 -11.01
N GLU A 82 -10.24 -8.70 -9.98
CA GLU A 82 -10.74 -9.05 -8.65
C GLU A 82 -10.06 -8.14 -7.63
N ASN A 83 -10.79 -7.11 -7.13
CA ASN A 83 -10.23 -6.08 -6.24
C ASN A 83 -10.63 -6.34 -4.79
N ASN A 84 -9.80 -7.08 -4.07
CA ASN A 84 -10.03 -7.32 -2.63
C ASN A 84 -9.40 -6.23 -1.76
N ILE A 85 -8.47 -5.43 -2.30
CA ILE A 85 -7.87 -4.29 -1.60
C ILE A 85 -8.87 -3.13 -1.61
N PRO A 86 -9.34 -2.67 -0.43
CA PRO A 86 -10.32 -1.59 -0.35
C PRO A 86 -9.88 -0.31 -1.06
N VAL A 87 -10.68 0.15 -2.01
CA VAL A 87 -10.37 1.34 -2.82
C VAL A 87 -10.48 2.62 -1.99
N THR A 88 -9.54 3.55 -2.14
CA THR A 88 -9.48 4.85 -1.44
C THR A 88 -9.48 4.75 0.10
N ARG A 89 -8.86 3.71 0.64
CA ARG A 89 -8.76 3.49 2.09
C ARG A 89 -7.33 3.42 2.63
N GLY A 90 -6.33 3.84 1.85
CA GLY A 90 -4.94 3.90 2.33
C GLY A 90 -4.20 2.57 2.36
N LEU A 91 -4.68 1.55 1.63
CA LEU A 91 -4.05 0.22 1.50
C LEU A 91 -3.42 -0.01 0.11
N GLY A 92 -3.06 1.05 -0.59
CA GLY A 92 -2.30 0.95 -1.85
C GLY A 92 -3.07 0.38 -3.05
N SER A 93 -4.43 0.43 -3.08
CA SER A 93 -5.23 -0.13 -4.17
C SER A 93 -4.88 0.48 -5.54
N SER A 94 -4.58 1.80 -5.63
CA SER A 94 -4.11 2.47 -6.85
C SER A 94 -2.77 1.90 -7.29
N SER A 95 -1.82 1.84 -6.37
CA SER A 95 -0.46 1.33 -6.63
C SER A 95 -0.47 -0.15 -7.03
N ALA A 96 -1.36 -0.96 -6.43
CA ALA A 96 -1.58 -2.34 -6.84
C ALA A 96 -2.12 -2.43 -8.29
N GLY A 97 -3.02 -1.52 -8.68
CA GLY A 97 -3.51 -1.43 -10.05
C GLY A 97 -2.40 -1.04 -11.04
N ILE A 98 -1.57 -0.04 -10.69
CA ILE A 98 -0.44 0.40 -11.51
C ILE A 98 0.57 -0.74 -11.69
N VAL A 99 1.07 -1.29 -10.57
CA VAL A 99 2.07 -2.35 -10.57
C VAL A 99 1.55 -3.60 -11.29
N GLY A 100 0.31 -4.00 -11.01
CA GLY A 100 -0.30 -5.15 -11.63
C GLY A 100 -0.50 -4.99 -13.13
N GLY A 101 -0.93 -3.80 -13.58
CA GLY A 101 -1.09 -3.51 -15.00
C GLY A 101 0.24 -3.55 -15.75
N LEU A 102 1.28 -2.87 -15.22
CA LEU A 102 2.63 -2.89 -15.81
C LEU A 102 3.18 -4.32 -15.88
N TYR A 103 3.06 -5.09 -14.78
CA TYR A 103 3.60 -6.44 -14.70
C TYR A 103 2.84 -7.42 -15.62
N ALA A 104 1.50 -7.31 -15.69
CA ALA A 104 0.68 -8.12 -16.59
C ALA A 104 1.05 -7.88 -18.06
N ALA A 105 1.17 -6.63 -18.47
CA ALA A 105 1.58 -6.30 -19.84
C ALA A 105 2.98 -6.80 -20.16
N ASN A 106 3.91 -6.68 -19.22
CA ASN A 106 5.27 -7.20 -19.38
C ASN A 106 5.27 -8.71 -19.59
N CYS A 107 4.45 -9.45 -18.83
CA CYS A 107 4.32 -10.90 -19.01
C CYS A 107 3.74 -11.26 -20.40
N LEU A 108 2.67 -10.57 -20.86
CA LEU A 108 2.10 -10.79 -22.19
C LEU A 108 3.08 -10.49 -23.31
N ALA A 109 3.87 -9.42 -23.18
CA ALA A 109 4.88 -9.04 -24.17
C ALA A 109 6.17 -9.89 -24.14
N GLY A 110 6.22 -10.98 -23.37
CA GLY A 110 7.39 -11.85 -23.26
C GLY A 110 8.48 -11.34 -22.30
N LYS A 111 8.12 -10.48 -21.35
CA LYS A 111 8.99 -9.97 -20.27
C LYS A 111 10.19 -9.12 -20.77
N PRO A 112 9.97 -8.13 -21.66
CA PRO A 112 11.05 -7.29 -22.19
C PRO A 112 11.71 -6.39 -21.14
N PHE A 113 11.04 -6.11 -20.02
CA PHE A 113 11.54 -5.24 -18.96
C PHE A 113 11.79 -5.99 -17.66
N SER A 114 12.86 -5.63 -16.96
CA SER A 114 13.16 -6.06 -15.58
C SER A 114 12.17 -5.48 -14.59
N LYS A 115 12.08 -6.07 -13.38
CA LYS A 115 11.27 -5.49 -12.29
C LYS A 115 11.70 -4.05 -11.93
N ASP A 116 12.98 -3.72 -12.00
CA ASP A 116 13.49 -2.36 -11.73
C ASP A 116 13.03 -1.35 -12.77
N GLU A 117 13.01 -1.72 -14.05
CA GLU A 117 12.49 -0.86 -15.11
C GLU A 117 10.99 -0.64 -14.96
N LEU A 118 10.22 -1.69 -14.65
CA LEU A 118 8.78 -1.57 -14.37
C LEU A 118 8.52 -0.72 -13.12
N LEU A 119 9.34 -0.87 -12.07
CA LEU A 119 9.24 -0.04 -10.88
C LEU A 119 9.52 1.44 -11.19
N GLY A 120 10.51 1.73 -12.04
CA GLY A 120 10.76 3.09 -12.52
C GLY A 120 9.56 3.69 -13.27
N MET A 121 8.83 2.88 -14.06
CA MET A 121 7.58 3.30 -14.71
C MET A 121 6.47 3.53 -13.67
N ALA A 122 6.31 2.61 -12.70
CA ALA A 122 5.30 2.71 -11.66
C ALA A 122 5.46 3.99 -10.81
N VAL A 123 6.71 4.31 -10.40
CA VAL A 123 7.01 5.53 -9.64
C VAL A 123 6.68 6.79 -10.44
N LYS A 124 6.96 6.83 -11.74
CA LYS A 124 6.60 7.98 -12.60
C LYS A 124 5.09 8.16 -12.73
N ILE A 125 4.32 7.07 -12.79
CA ILE A 125 2.86 7.12 -12.90
C ILE A 125 2.21 7.54 -11.57
N GLU A 126 2.65 6.97 -10.46
CA GLU A 126 2.09 7.23 -9.12
C GLU A 126 2.53 8.57 -8.54
N GLY A 127 3.76 9.00 -8.84
CA GLY A 127 4.38 10.24 -8.34
C GLY A 127 5.09 10.09 -6.99
N HIS A 128 5.00 8.94 -6.34
CA HIS A 128 5.72 8.59 -5.10
C HIS A 128 5.98 7.09 -5.02
N ALA A 129 7.02 6.70 -4.26
CA ALA A 129 7.57 5.36 -4.31
C ALA A 129 7.08 4.43 -3.18
N ASP A 130 6.61 4.98 -2.10
CA ASP A 130 6.32 4.32 -0.82
C ASP A 130 5.25 3.21 -0.87
N ASN A 131 4.37 3.22 -1.87
CA ASN A 131 3.39 2.16 -2.14
C ASN A 131 3.80 1.26 -3.32
N VAL A 132 4.26 1.82 -4.43
CA VAL A 132 4.58 1.02 -5.62
C VAL A 132 5.82 0.14 -5.41
N THR A 133 6.79 0.57 -4.58
CA THR A 133 7.99 -0.22 -4.29
C THR A 133 7.64 -1.50 -3.55
N PRO A 134 6.95 -1.48 -2.39
CA PRO A 134 6.56 -2.72 -1.74
C PRO A 134 5.54 -3.52 -2.56
N ALA A 135 4.64 -2.92 -3.33
CA ALA A 135 3.74 -3.66 -4.23
C ALA A 135 4.51 -4.46 -5.29
N MET A 136 5.62 -3.90 -5.83
CA MET A 136 6.45 -4.56 -6.84
C MET A 136 7.35 -5.64 -6.25
N LEU A 137 7.99 -5.37 -5.10
CA LEU A 137 9.09 -6.16 -4.57
C LEU A 137 8.71 -7.04 -3.37
N GLY A 138 7.65 -6.68 -2.65
CA GLY A 138 7.31 -7.23 -1.35
C GLY A 138 8.13 -6.63 -0.21
N GLY A 139 7.91 -7.14 1.01
CA GLY A 139 8.67 -6.79 2.21
C GLY A 139 8.45 -5.37 2.71
N PHE A 140 9.35 -4.96 3.59
CA PHE A 140 9.51 -3.60 4.06
C PHE A 140 10.48 -2.86 3.13
N THR A 141 10.11 -1.67 2.69
CA THR A 141 10.92 -0.89 1.76
C THR A 141 11.21 0.50 2.30
N VAL A 142 12.45 0.94 2.09
CA VAL A 142 12.89 2.32 2.30
C VAL A 142 13.26 2.87 0.94
N SER A 143 12.65 3.96 0.51
CA SER A 143 12.86 4.49 -0.84
C SER A 143 12.96 6.00 -0.85
N VAL A 144 13.77 6.52 -1.78
CA VAL A 144 13.95 7.95 -2.03
C VAL A 144 14.06 8.22 -3.52
N MET A 145 13.54 9.36 -3.93
CA MET A 145 13.76 9.89 -5.27
C MET A 145 14.92 10.89 -5.25
N GLN A 146 15.93 10.67 -6.08
CA GLN A 146 17.02 11.61 -6.28
C GLN A 146 17.07 12.01 -7.76
N ARG A 147 16.59 13.21 -8.08
CA ARG A 147 16.34 13.67 -9.46
C ARG A 147 15.37 12.69 -10.16
N ASP A 148 15.81 12.05 -11.25
CA ASP A 148 15.01 11.07 -12.01
C ASP A 148 15.30 9.61 -11.64
N ARG A 149 16.10 9.38 -10.58
CA ARG A 149 16.47 8.03 -10.13
C ARG A 149 15.76 7.68 -8.85
N HIS A 150 15.19 6.48 -8.83
CA HIS A 150 14.62 5.85 -7.66
C HIS A 150 15.68 4.97 -6.98
N HIS A 151 15.93 5.23 -5.70
CA HIS A 151 16.82 4.43 -4.86
C HIS A 151 16.00 3.78 -3.76
N TYR A 152 16.22 2.51 -3.51
CA TYR A 152 15.49 1.77 -2.48
C TYR A 152 16.34 0.69 -1.82
N VAL A 153 15.92 0.31 -0.62
CA VAL A 153 16.31 -0.92 0.06
C VAL A 153 15.03 -1.70 0.32
N CYS A 154 15.05 -2.99 0.01
CA CYS A 154 13.96 -3.91 0.31
C CYS A 154 14.45 -4.94 1.34
N HIS A 155 13.69 -5.13 2.43
CA HIS A 155 14.00 -6.06 3.50
C HIS A 155 12.83 -7.01 3.73
N ARG A 156 13.11 -8.31 3.79
CA ARG A 156 12.10 -9.33 4.12
C ARG A 156 11.78 -9.29 5.60
N LEU A 157 10.54 -9.02 5.96
CA LEU A 157 10.09 -9.10 7.34
C LEU A 157 9.90 -10.57 7.76
N LYS A 158 10.18 -10.84 9.02
CA LYS A 158 9.95 -12.15 9.61
C LYS A 158 8.47 -12.37 9.92
N ASP A 159 8.06 -13.63 10.07
CA ASP A 159 6.68 -14.01 10.41
C ASP A 159 6.31 -13.74 11.89
N ASP A 160 7.22 -13.12 12.64
CA ASP A 160 7.01 -12.71 14.03
C ASP A 160 6.30 -11.35 14.18
N LEU A 161 6.09 -10.63 13.07
CA LEU A 161 5.27 -9.42 13.00
C LEU A 161 3.96 -9.65 12.25
N LEU A 162 2.90 -9.06 12.76
CA LEU A 162 1.58 -8.97 12.14
C LEU A 162 1.14 -7.51 12.06
N PHE A 163 0.25 -7.23 11.11
CA PHE A 163 -0.28 -5.89 10.86
C PHE A 163 -1.81 -5.92 11.01
N GLY A 164 -2.32 -5.35 12.09
CA GLY A 164 -3.75 -5.17 12.30
C GLY A 164 -4.24 -3.96 11.52
N ALA A 165 -4.94 -4.18 10.42
CA ALA A 165 -5.55 -3.14 9.61
C ALA A 165 -6.95 -2.79 10.15
N LEU A 166 -7.10 -1.61 10.75
CA LEU A 166 -8.39 -1.06 11.14
C LEU A 166 -8.92 -0.26 9.96
N ILE A 167 -9.91 -0.81 9.28
CA ILE A 167 -10.43 -0.30 8.01
C ILE A 167 -11.83 0.27 8.24
N PRO A 168 -12.07 1.57 7.96
CA PRO A 168 -13.39 2.15 8.07
C PRO A 168 -14.24 1.91 6.82
N ASP A 169 -15.56 2.10 6.94
CA ASP A 169 -16.51 2.05 5.83
C ASP A 169 -16.50 3.30 4.94
N PHE A 170 -15.95 4.43 5.44
CA PHE A 170 -15.81 5.66 4.66
C PHE A 170 -14.49 5.74 3.88
N THR A 171 -14.45 6.57 2.86
CA THR A 171 -13.29 6.78 1.98
C THR A 171 -12.64 8.13 2.23
N LEU A 172 -11.32 8.24 1.96
CA LEU A 172 -10.58 9.50 1.99
C LEU A 172 -9.70 9.62 0.74
N ALA A 173 -10.01 10.59 -0.10
CA ALA A 173 -9.23 10.86 -1.30
C ALA A 173 -7.81 11.35 -0.94
N THR A 174 -6.77 10.77 -1.53
CA THR A 174 -5.37 11.12 -1.31
C THR A 174 -5.10 12.62 -1.54
N LYS A 175 -5.72 13.21 -2.59
CA LYS A 175 -5.63 14.65 -2.88
C LYS A 175 -6.11 15.49 -1.70
N LYS A 176 -7.24 15.13 -1.06
CA LYS A 176 -7.76 15.83 0.12
C LYS A 176 -6.83 15.67 1.33
N ALA A 177 -6.31 14.47 1.56
CA ALA A 177 -5.39 14.21 2.67
C ALA A 177 -4.01 14.88 2.49
N ARG A 178 -3.59 15.17 1.26
CA ARG A 178 -2.38 15.96 0.96
C ARG A 178 -2.62 17.47 1.06
N SER A 179 -3.80 17.96 0.68
CA SER A 179 -4.08 19.41 0.65
C SER A 179 -4.13 20.09 2.03
N ILE A 180 -4.25 19.32 3.11
CA ILE A 180 -4.25 19.89 4.48
C ILE A 180 -2.86 19.93 5.11
N LEU A 181 -1.84 19.39 4.44
CA LEU A 181 -0.47 19.42 4.94
C LEU A 181 0.12 20.83 4.79
N PRO A 182 0.90 21.32 5.77
CA PRO A 182 1.53 22.63 5.65
C PRO A 182 2.61 22.64 4.57
N GLY A 183 2.82 23.78 3.94
CA GLY A 183 3.90 23.96 2.95
C GLY A 183 5.30 24.00 3.58
N THR A 184 5.40 24.22 4.89
CA THR A 184 6.67 24.24 5.65
C THR A 184 6.48 23.60 7.01
N VAL A 185 7.55 23.04 7.56
CA VAL A 185 7.57 22.47 8.91
C VAL A 185 8.73 23.07 9.71
N SER A 186 8.65 23.03 11.04
CA SER A 186 9.75 23.49 11.87
C SER A 186 10.98 22.59 11.73
N HIS A 187 12.18 23.16 11.87
CA HIS A 187 13.40 22.35 11.90
C HIS A 187 13.38 21.27 13.00
N ARG A 188 12.74 21.56 14.12
CA ARG A 188 12.55 20.60 15.23
C ARG A 188 11.71 19.40 14.81
N ASP A 189 10.62 19.62 14.07
CA ASP A 189 9.74 18.55 13.61
C ASP A 189 10.38 17.75 12.48
N ALA A 190 11.12 18.39 11.59
CA ALA A 190 11.92 17.72 10.57
C ALA A 190 12.99 16.80 11.21
N ALA A 191 13.75 17.30 12.20
CA ALA A 191 14.75 16.51 12.93
C ALA A 191 14.10 15.36 13.72
N TYR A 192 12.93 15.58 14.32
CA TYR A 192 12.15 14.55 14.97
C TYR A 192 11.82 13.40 14.02
N ASN A 193 11.20 13.70 12.87
CA ASN A 193 10.83 12.67 11.89
C ASN A 193 12.05 11.96 11.30
N ALA A 194 13.12 12.67 11.02
CA ALA A 194 14.36 12.05 10.52
C ALA A 194 14.90 10.99 11.50
N GLY A 195 15.00 11.32 12.79
CA GLY A 195 15.47 10.38 13.81
C GLY A 195 14.50 9.20 14.02
N HIS A 196 13.20 9.46 14.06
CA HIS A 196 12.19 8.41 14.25
C HIS A 196 12.09 7.48 13.05
N SER A 197 12.15 8.00 11.81
CA SER A 197 12.22 7.17 10.59
C SER A 197 13.45 6.27 10.58
N ALA A 198 14.61 6.82 10.92
CA ALA A 198 15.85 6.05 10.97
C ALA A 198 15.79 4.93 12.03
N LEU A 199 15.27 5.23 13.23
CA LEU A 199 15.11 4.24 14.30
C LEU A 199 14.09 3.16 13.92
N LEU A 200 12.94 3.52 13.31
CA LEU A 200 11.94 2.57 12.87
C LEU A 200 12.51 1.61 11.80
N ALA A 201 13.19 2.18 10.80
CA ALA A 201 13.81 1.37 9.75
C ALA A 201 14.87 0.42 10.31
N ALA A 202 15.75 0.92 11.20
CA ALA A 202 16.75 0.10 11.86
C ALA A 202 16.12 -1.04 12.70
N SER A 203 15.07 -0.75 13.46
CA SER A 203 14.33 -1.75 14.27
C SER A 203 13.71 -2.85 13.41
N LEU A 204 13.05 -2.49 12.31
CA LEU A 204 12.42 -3.46 11.41
C LEU A 204 13.46 -4.33 10.69
N ILE A 205 14.59 -3.76 10.30
CA ILE A 205 15.66 -4.48 9.59
C ILE A 205 16.46 -5.38 10.55
N SER A 206 16.75 -4.93 11.76
CA SER A 206 17.49 -5.72 12.74
C SER A 206 16.65 -6.82 13.40
N GLY A 207 15.32 -6.65 13.42
CA GLY A 207 14.40 -7.51 14.16
C GLY A 207 14.37 -7.19 15.66
N ASP A 208 14.93 -6.06 16.09
CA ASP A 208 14.76 -5.54 17.45
C ASP A 208 13.54 -4.61 17.50
N TYR A 209 12.40 -5.19 17.78
CA TYR A 209 11.11 -4.50 17.79
C TYR A 209 10.84 -3.70 19.08
N SER A 210 11.72 -3.77 20.07
CA SER A 210 11.57 -3.07 21.35
C SER A 210 11.51 -1.55 21.20
N HIS A 211 12.05 -1.02 20.10
CA HIS A 211 12.08 0.40 19.80
C HIS A 211 10.90 0.92 18.97
N ILE A 212 10.06 0.05 18.39
CA ILE A 212 8.95 0.46 17.50
C ILE A 212 8.05 1.49 18.18
N ARG A 213 7.72 1.27 19.48
CA ARG A 213 6.86 2.19 20.24
C ARG A 213 7.39 3.61 20.30
N ALA A 214 8.68 3.77 20.48
CA ALA A 214 9.34 5.06 20.49
C ALA A 214 9.50 5.64 19.08
N ALA A 215 9.78 4.78 18.11
CA ALA A 215 10.12 5.16 16.74
C ALA A 215 8.91 5.58 15.89
N ILE A 216 7.69 5.09 16.19
CA ILE A 216 6.51 5.23 15.31
C ILE A 216 5.91 6.64 15.28
N GLY A 217 6.40 7.56 16.13
CA GLY A 217 5.90 8.92 16.23
C GLY A 217 6.11 9.75 14.96
N ASP A 218 5.12 10.56 14.59
CA ASP A 218 5.16 11.43 13.41
C ASP A 218 4.70 12.86 13.74
N ARG A 219 5.34 13.84 13.11
CA ARG A 219 5.00 15.27 13.19
C ARG A 219 4.82 15.93 11.83
N LEU A 220 4.90 15.17 10.72
CA LEU A 220 4.82 15.72 9.37
C LEU A 220 3.43 15.59 8.76
N HIS A 221 2.67 14.51 9.07
CA HIS A 221 1.41 14.29 8.38
C HIS A 221 0.24 13.81 9.25
N GLN A 222 0.45 12.89 10.20
CA GLN A 222 -0.65 12.28 10.98
C GLN A 222 -1.39 13.32 11.83
N TYR A 223 -0.65 14.24 12.45
CA TYR A 223 -1.23 15.31 13.26
C TYR A 223 -2.25 16.15 12.49
N TYR A 224 -1.96 16.45 11.23
CA TYR A 224 -2.87 17.21 10.37
C TYR A 224 -4.01 16.34 9.87
N ARG A 225 -3.71 15.14 9.37
CA ARG A 225 -4.68 14.21 8.78
C ARG A 225 -5.70 13.67 9.76
N LYS A 226 -5.40 13.62 11.06
CA LYS A 226 -6.36 13.17 12.09
C LYS A 226 -7.65 13.95 12.11
N THR A 227 -7.66 15.22 11.68
CA THR A 227 -8.87 16.03 11.57
C THR A 227 -9.87 15.50 10.54
N LEU A 228 -9.42 14.65 9.61
CA LEU A 228 -10.22 14.01 8.57
C LEU A 228 -10.64 12.57 8.95
N ILE A 229 -10.16 12.06 10.09
CA ILE A 229 -10.35 10.65 10.46
C ILE A 229 -10.97 10.60 11.86
N PRO A 230 -12.30 10.46 11.94
CA PRO A 230 -12.99 10.37 13.23
C PRO A 230 -12.43 9.24 14.10
N SER A 231 -12.34 9.50 15.40
CA SER A 231 -11.90 8.54 16.42
C SER A 231 -10.47 8.01 16.27
N MET A 232 -9.60 8.63 15.46
CA MET A 232 -8.24 8.14 15.24
C MET A 232 -7.45 8.00 16.56
N ASP A 233 -7.47 9.01 17.43
CA ASP A 233 -6.76 8.98 18.71
C ASP A 233 -7.33 7.89 19.66
N GLU A 234 -8.65 7.66 19.63
CA GLU A 234 -9.29 6.62 20.44
C GLU A 234 -8.90 5.22 19.94
N LEU A 235 -8.90 5.00 18.63
CA LEU A 235 -8.46 3.75 18.01
C LEU A 235 -6.98 3.46 18.29
N PHE A 236 -6.12 4.48 18.23
CA PHE A 236 -4.71 4.35 18.64
C PHE A 236 -4.62 3.88 20.10
N ASN A 237 -5.36 4.50 21.00
CA ASN A 237 -5.37 4.13 22.42
C ASN A 237 -5.91 2.73 22.65
N ILE A 238 -6.94 2.28 21.91
CA ILE A 238 -7.44 0.89 21.97
C ILE A 238 -6.33 -0.07 21.59
N CYS A 239 -5.68 0.11 20.43
CA CYS A 239 -4.61 -0.76 19.99
C CYS A 239 -3.46 -0.84 21.01
N TYR A 240 -3.08 0.30 21.57
CA TYR A 240 -2.01 0.35 22.56
C TYR A 240 -2.36 -0.32 23.89
N ARG A 241 -3.61 -0.25 24.35
CA ARG A 241 -4.08 -0.99 25.54
C ARG A 241 -4.07 -2.51 25.34
N HIS A 242 -4.13 -2.94 24.09
CA HIS A 242 -4.05 -4.35 23.71
C HIS A 242 -2.66 -4.73 23.15
N ASN A 243 -1.60 -4.06 23.65
CA ASN A 243 -0.20 -4.37 23.40
C ASN A 243 0.24 -4.31 21.92
N ALA A 244 -0.30 -3.38 21.13
CA ALA A 244 0.32 -3.04 19.86
C ALA A 244 1.73 -2.46 20.08
N LEU A 245 2.71 -2.90 19.31
CA LEU A 245 4.08 -2.38 19.31
C LEU A 245 4.14 -0.95 18.79
N GLY A 246 3.33 -0.63 17.78
CA GLY A 246 3.18 0.70 17.22
C GLY A 246 1.84 0.83 16.50
N VAL A 247 1.33 2.05 16.36
CA VAL A 247 0.10 2.33 15.60
C VAL A 247 0.34 3.56 14.74
N TYR A 248 -0.10 3.51 13.48
CA TYR A 248 0.10 4.61 12.54
C TYR A 248 -1.00 4.68 11.49
N LEU A 249 -1.08 5.82 10.80
CA LEU A 249 -1.98 6.05 9.68
C LEU A 249 -1.38 5.50 8.39
N SER A 250 -2.09 4.57 7.75
CA SER A 250 -1.65 3.93 6.50
C SER A 250 -1.77 4.89 5.31
N GLY A 251 -0.65 5.26 4.72
CA GLY A 251 -0.59 6.16 3.57
C GLY A 251 -1.30 7.50 3.83
N ALA A 252 -2.26 7.83 2.98
CA ALA A 252 -3.13 9.01 3.15
C ALA A 252 -4.29 8.76 4.13
N GLY A 253 -4.51 7.52 4.53
CA GLY A 253 -5.65 7.08 5.33
C GLY A 253 -6.88 6.70 4.45
N PRO A 254 -8.03 6.42 5.09
CA PRO A 254 -8.29 6.51 6.53
C PRO A 254 -7.90 5.27 7.34
N THR A 255 -7.45 4.16 6.74
CA THR A 255 -7.03 2.96 7.45
C THR A 255 -5.89 3.25 8.43
N LEU A 256 -6.00 2.67 9.63
CA LEU A 256 -4.95 2.69 10.65
C LEU A 256 -4.31 1.30 10.70
N ILE A 257 -3.00 1.25 10.92
CA ILE A 257 -2.28 -0.01 11.08
C ILE A 257 -1.71 -0.11 12.49
N ALA A 258 -1.98 -1.22 13.15
CA ALA A 258 -1.33 -1.63 14.39
C ALA A 258 -0.25 -2.68 14.07
N ILE A 259 0.99 -2.42 14.43
CA ILE A 259 2.08 -3.41 14.38
C ILE A 259 1.97 -4.27 15.65
N ILE A 260 1.95 -5.59 15.48
CA ILE A 260 1.66 -6.56 16.54
C ILE A 260 2.71 -7.66 16.47
N GLY A 261 3.25 -8.07 17.63
CA GLY A 261 4.03 -9.31 17.72
C GLY A 261 3.14 -10.54 17.52
N SER A 262 3.63 -11.53 16.82
CA SER A 262 2.85 -12.75 16.51
C SER A 262 2.45 -13.56 17.75
N GLU A 263 3.08 -13.32 18.90
CA GLU A 263 2.74 -13.90 20.20
C GLU A 263 1.46 -13.31 20.79
N ASN A 264 1.03 -12.12 20.37
CA ASN A 264 -0.16 -11.43 20.88
C ASN A 264 -1.44 -12.01 20.24
N LYS A 265 -1.81 -13.22 20.64
CA LYS A 265 -2.96 -13.97 20.08
C LYS A 265 -4.33 -13.35 20.41
N SER A 266 -4.43 -12.57 21.48
CA SER A 266 -5.70 -11.97 21.90
C SER A 266 -6.06 -10.67 21.19
N PHE A 267 -5.11 -10.02 20.51
CA PHE A 267 -5.31 -8.71 19.89
C PHE A 267 -6.54 -8.66 18.98
N HIS A 268 -6.64 -9.63 18.06
CA HIS A 268 -7.76 -9.68 17.11
C HIS A 268 -9.12 -9.75 17.82
N SER A 269 -9.29 -10.72 18.72
CA SER A 269 -10.58 -10.94 19.40
C SER A 269 -10.98 -9.77 20.28
N GLU A 270 -10.04 -9.21 21.04
CA GLU A 270 -10.31 -8.11 21.95
C GLU A 270 -10.63 -6.80 21.22
N VAL A 271 -9.82 -6.45 20.23
CA VAL A 271 -10.03 -5.22 19.46
C VAL A 271 -11.31 -5.31 18.61
N SER A 272 -11.55 -6.43 17.91
CA SER A 272 -12.78 -6.65 17.14
C SER A 272 -14.03 -6.56 18.01
N ARG A 273 -14.00 -7.10 19.25
CA ARG A 273 -15.11 -7.00 20.19
C ARG A 273 -15.40 -5.52 20.55
N ILE A 274 -14.37 -4.72 20.78
CA ILE A 274 -14.53 -3.29 21.09
C ILE A 274 -15.08 -2.52 19.89
N LEU A 275 -14.56 -2.79 18.69
CA LEU A 275 -15.06 -2.16 17.46
C LEU A 275 -16.55 -2.48 17.26
N ALA A 276 -16.96 -3.72 17.38
CA ALA A 276 -18.36 -4.13 17.24
C ALA A 276 -19.31 -3.43 18.22
N GLN A 277 -18.82 -3.12 19.42
CA GLN A 277 -19.62 -2.45 20.45
C GLN A 277 -19.67 -0.92 20.33
N LYS A 278 -18.57 -0.28 19.91
CA LYS A 278 -18.40 1.17 20.01
C LYS A 278 -18.16 1.89 18.67
N MET A 279 -17.66 1.17 17.67
CA MET A 279 -17.17 1.74 16.41
C MET A 279 -17.55 0.83 15.24
N GLN A 280 -18.85 0.57 15.05
CA GLN A 280 -19.39 -0.39 14.06
C GLN A 280 -19.04 -0.07 12.61
N ASN A 281 -18.61 1.16 12.33
CA ASN A 281 -18.10 1.60 11.04
C ASN A 281 -16.61 1.28 10.79
N TRP A 282 -15.99 0.54 11.72
CA TRP A 282 -14.61 0.05 11.60
C TRP A 282 -14.57 -1.47 11.75
N HIS A 283 -13.76 -2.14 10.93
CA HIS A 283 -13.45 -3.55 11.08
C HIS A 283 -11.95 -3.76 11.15
N LEU A 284 -11.53 -4.89 11.72
CA LEU A 284 -10.12 -5.27 11.89
C LEU A 284 -9.81 -6.50 11.05
N GLU A 285 -8.78 -6.38 10.22
CA GLU A 285 -8.15 -7.52 9.54
C GLU A 285 -6.71 -7.70 10.05
N ILE A 286 -6.30 -8.94 10.30
CA ILE A 286 -4.91 -9.26 10.65
C ILE A 286 -4.20 -9.77 9.40
N LEU A 287 -3.20 -9.02 8.97
CA LEU A 287 -2.43 -9.29 7.77
C LEU A 287 -0.98 -9.66 8.12
N LYS A 288 -0.40 -10.56 7.35
CA LYS A 288 1.03 -10.83 7.39
C LYS A 288 1.77 -9.91 6.42
N PRO A 289 3.09 -9.71 6.60
CA PRO A 289 3.90 -9.08 5.56
C PRO A 289 3.97 -9.99 4.34
N ASP A 290 3.67 -9.46 3.16
CA ASP A 290 3.98 -10.13 1.90
C ASP A 290 5.45 -9.87 1.53
N ASN A 291 6.24 -10.91 1.37
CA ASN A 291 7.66 -10.81 1.04
C ASN A 291 7.98 -11.12 -0.44
N LEU A 292 6.98 -11.18 -1.30
CA LEU A 292 7.12 -11.57 -2.71
C LEU A 292 6.83 -10.42 -3.68
N GLY A 293 5.94 -9.50 -3.29
CA GLY A 293 5.42 -8.48 -4.18
C GLY A 293 4.53 -9.04 -5.29
N VAL A 294 4.53 -8.35 -6.43
CA VAL A 294 3.79 -8.80 -7.60
C VAL A 294 4.39 -10.08 -8.18
N ILE A 295 3.53 -11.07 -8.46
CA ILE A 295 3.91 -12.34 -9.09
C ILE A 295 2.86 -12.79 -10.10
N GLU A 296 3.30 -13.58 -11.06
CA GLU A 296 2.46 -14.43 -11.93
C GLU A 296 2.15 -15.74 -11.18
N ILE A 297 0.87 -16.20 -11.20
CA ILE A 297 0.38 -17.39 -10.51
C ILE A 297 -0.38 -18.32 -11.44
#